data_f0cdfda25f488def85705f4d5229e721
#
_entry.id   f0cdfda25f488def85705f4d5229e721
#
_cell.length_a   1.000
_cell.length_b   1.000
_cell.length_c   1.000
_cell.angle_alpha   90.00
_cell.angle_beta   90.00
_cell.angle_gamma   90.00
#
_symmetry.space_group_name_H-M   'P 1'
#
loop_
_entity.id
_entity.type
_entity.pdbx_description
1 polymer ?
#
loop_
_entity_poly.entity_id
_entity_poly.type
_entity_poly.pdbx_seq_one_letter_code
_entity_poly.pdbx_strand_id
1 'polypeptide(L)'
;MGLISGFAKRWHKETSSFHLSVGEVTITLDDVVSLLHLPITSAFHSFEALHVDKIMDLLVDLLEVNSQAARDETLQCHGAYVRLSWLQDIYYSKCDAGQWTVAAQAYLLHLVSCTLFANKSTTLVHVVFLDAFRDLSQTGSYAWRAAALINMRGNHVLAVESMERHY
;
A
#
# COMPACT_ATOMS: atom_id res chain seq x y z
N MET A 1 -3.89 -21.54 -19.95
CA MET A 1 -4.37 -20.31 -19.32
C MET A 1 -5.12 -20.68 -18.06
N GLY A 2 -4.70 -20.17 -16.89
CA GLY A 2 -5.36 -20.51 -15.62
C GLY A 2 -6.71 -19.78 -15.49
N LEU A 3 -7.61 -20.34 -14.68
CA LEU A 3 -8.95 -19.81 -14.39
C LEU A 3 -8.91 -18.33 -13.93
N ILE A 4 -7.95 -17.99 -13.08
CA ILE A 4 -7.73 -16.64 -12.54
C ILE A 4 -7.42 -15.63 -13.67
N SER A 5 -6.59 -16.01 -14.65
CA SER A 5 -6.26 -15.16 -15.79
C SER A 5 -7.47 -14.90 -16.70
N GLY A 6 -8.34 -15.89 -16.85
CA GLY A 6 -9.61 -15.74 -17.57
C GLY A 6 -10.59 -14.81 -16.87
N PHE A 7 -10.60 -14.83 -15.54
CA PHE A 7 -11.44 -13.96 -14.71
C PHE A 7 -10.95 -12.52 -14.73
N ALA A 8 -9.63 -12.29 -14.55
CA ALA A 8 -9.03 -10.97 -14.52
C ALA A 8 -9.24 -10.20 -15.83
N LYS A 9 -9.28 -10.88 -16.98
CA LYS A 9 -9.56 -10.27 -18.28
C LYS A 9 -10.99 -9.74 -18.46
N ARG A 10 -11.90 -10.12 -17.57
CA ARG A 10 -13.31 -9.69 -17.62
C ARG A 10 -13.61 -8.52 -16.70
N TRP A 11 -12.60 -7.99 -16.01
CA TRP A 11 -12.72 -6.79 -15.23
C TRP A 11 -12.76 -5.55 -16.13
N HIS A 12 -13.81 -4.76 -15.99
CA HIS A 12 -13.98 -3.48 -16.65
C HIS A 12 -13.74 -2.35 -15.64
N LYS A 13 -12.73 -1.54 -15.91
CA LYS A 13 -12.29 -0.48 -15.02
C LYS A 13 -13.32 0.65 -14.90
N GLU A 14 -13.99 0.98 -15.99
CA GLU A 14 -14.98 2.08 -16.05
C GLU A 14 -16.20 1.79 -15.18
N THR A 15 -16.65 0.54 -15.15
CA THR A 15 -17.80 0.11 -14.33
C THR A 15 -17.41 -0.47 -12.99
N SER A 16 -16.10 -0.69 -12.76
CA SER A 16 -15.58 -1.38 -11.57
C SER A 16 -16.28 -2.73 -11.33
N SER A 17 -16.45 -3.51 -12.38
CA SER A 17 -17.19 -4.78 -12.36
C SER A 17 -16.60 -5.82 -13.30
N PHE A 18 -16.93 -7.09 -13.06
CA PHE A 18 -16.65 -8.19 -13.97
C PHE A 18 -17.84 -8.40 -14.90
N HIS A 19 -17.61 -8.37 -16.20
CA HIS A 19 -18.61 -8.70 -17.21
C HIS A 19 -18.56 -10.21 -17.51
N LEU A 20 -19.48 -10.94 -16.91
CA LEU A 20 -19.61 -12.39 -17.07
C LEU A 20 -20.78 -12.70 -18.03
N SER A 21 -20.80 -13.92 -18.59
CA SER A 21 -21.90 -14.36 -19.45
C SER A 21 -23.27 -14.44 -18.73
N VAL A 22 -23.25 -14.49 -17.41
CA VAL A 22 -24.44 -14.53 -16.55
C VAL A 22 -24.87 -13.15 -16.03
N GLY A 23 -24.11 -12.11 -16.33
CA GLY A 23 -24.38 -10.75 -15.87
C GLY A 23 -23.15 -10.04 -15.36
N GLU A 24 -23.38 -8.84 -14.84
CA GLU A 24 -22.33 -7.99 -14.28
C GLU A 24 -22.23 -8.19 -12.77
N VAL A 25 -21.02 -8.42 -12.28
CA VAL A 25 -20.73 -8.67 -10.86
C VAL A 25 -19.62 -7.74 -10.40
N THR A 26 -19.81 -7.08 -9.26
CA THR A 26 -18.80 -6.22 -8.64
C THR A 26 -18.33 -6.78 -7.31
N ILE A 27 -17.15 -6.37 -6.88
CA ILE A 27 -16.65 -6.62 -5.52
C ILE A 27 -17.31 -5.64 -4.57
N THR A 28 -17.97 -6.14 -3.55
CA THR A 28 -18.64 -5.34 -2.52
C THR A 28 -17.78 -5.19 -1.26
N LEU A 29 -18.19 -4.29 -0.36
CA LEU A 29 -17.54 -4.16 0.94
C LEU A 29 -17.72 -5.44 1.78
N ASP A 30 -18.87 -6.12 1.65
CA ASP A 30 -19.16 -7.38 2.35
C ASP A 30 -18.24 -8.51 1.88
N ASP A 31 -17.89 -8.56 0.60
CA ASP A 31 -16.91 -9.51 0.08
C ASP A 31 -15.52 -9.27 0.69
N VAL A 32 -15.10 -7.99 0.76
CA VAL A 32 -13.82 -7.62 1.38
C VAL A 32 -13.82 -7.92 2.88
N VAL A 33 -14.96 -7.67 3.56
CA VAL A 33 -15.17 -8.06 4.97
C VAL A 33 -14.99 -9.55 5.18
N SER A 34 -15.66 -10.34 4.36
CA SER A 34 -15.65 -11.80 4.48
C SER A 34 -14.27 -12.40 4.21
N LEU A 35 -13.52 -11.82 3.27
CA LEU A 35 -12.20 -12.31 2.86
C LEU A 35 -11.07 -11.87 3.78
N LEU A 36 -11.08 -10.63 4.25
CA LEU A 36 -9.96 -10.04 4.99
C LEU A 36 -10.17 -10.03 6.51
N HIS A 37 -11.38 -10.32 7.00
CA HIS A 37 -11.74 -10.34 8.43
C HIS A 37 -11.33 -9.07 9.21
N LEU A 38 -11.22 -7.92 8.52
CA LEU A 38 -10.85 -6.64 9.13
C LEU A 38 -12.09 -5.89 9.67
N PRO A 39 -12.05 -5.05 10.71
CA PRO A 39 -13.21 -4.32 11.25
C PRO A 39 -13.78 -3.29 10.25
N ILE A 40 -15.09 -3.07 10.24
CA ILE A 40 -15.78 -2.15 9.31
C ILE A 40 -15.80 -0.72 9.86
N THR A 41 -15.90 -0.58 11.17
CA THR A 41 -16.06 0.70 11.87
C THR A 41 -14.70 1.28 12.16
N SER A 42 -14.33 2.36 11.47
CA SER A 42 -12.99 2.91 11.65
C SER A 42 -12.85 4.31 11.07
N ALA A 43 -11.92 5.07 11.57
CA ALA A 43 -11.55 6.37 11.02
C ALA A 43 -10.91 6.20 9.63
N PHE A 44 -11.27 7.07 8.70
CA PHE A 44 -10.55 7.16 7.43
C PHE A 44 -9.19 7.82 7.69
N HIS A 45 -8.13 7.14 7.30
CA HIS A 45 -6.84 7.78 7.17
C HIS A 45 -6.75 8.40 5.76
N SER A 46 -6.55 9.71 5.70
CA SER A 46 -6.36 10.40 4.41
C SER A 46 -4.92 10.17 3.96
N PHE A 47 -4.75 9.39 2.93
CA PHE A 47 -3.45 9.24 2.27
C PHE A 47 -3.32 10.34 1.22
N GLU A 48 -2.84 11.50 1.64
CA GLU A 48 -2.54 12.60 0.72
C GLU A 48 -1.21 12.34 0.01
N ALA A 49 -1.10 12.85 -1.21
CA ALA A 49 0.17 12.82 -1.94
C ALA A 49 1.24 13.58 -1.14
N LEU A 50 2.29 12.88 -0.75
CA LEU A 50 3.35 13.43 0.07
C LEU A 50 4.44 14.05 -0.81
N HIS A 51 4.90 15.24 -0.44
CA HIS A 51 6.10 15.81 -1.02
C HIS A 51 7.34 14.98 -0.64
N VAL A 52 8.36 14.94 -1.50
CA VAL A 52 9.56 14.10 -1.31
C VAL A 52 10.23 14.33 0.06
N ASP A 53 10.25 15.59 0.53
CA ASP A 53 10.82 15.91 1.84
C ASP A 53 10.09 15.19 2.99
N LYS A 54 8.75 15.18 2.95
CA LYS A 54 7.94 14.45 3.94
C LYS A 54 8.13 12.93 3.87
N ILE A 55 8.37 12.39 2.67
CA ILE A 55 8.67 10.96 2.50
C ILE A 55 9.98 10.61 3.18
N MET A 56 11.01 11.46 2.99
CA MET A 56 12.30 11.28 3.66
C MET A 56 12.17 11.35 5.17
N ASP A 57 11.41 12.33 5.69
CA ASP A 57 11.16 12.47 7.12
C ASP A 57 10.48 11.21 7.68
N LEU A 58 9.46 10.67 6.98
CA LEU A 58 8.79 9.43 7.39
C LEU A 58 9.74 8.23 7.46
N LEU A 59 10.61 8.07 6.46
CA LEU A 59 11.58 6.99 6.43
C LEU A 59 12.60 7.10 7.56
N VAL A 60 13.10 8.32 7.83
CA VAL A 60 14.05 8.57 8.90
C VAL A 60 13.40 8.42 10.27
N ASP A 61 12.21 9.02 10.47
CA ASP A 61 11.53 9.02 11.77
C ASP A 61 10.98 7.65 12.16
N LEU A 62 10.36 6.93 11.23
CA LEU A 62 9.61 5.70 11.54
C LEU A 62 10.42 4.44 11.29
N LEU A 63 11.30 4.41 10.30
CA LEU A 63 12.17 3.26 10.04
C LEU A 63 13.58 3.45 10.61
N GLU A 64 13.85 4.61 11.22
CA GLU A 64 15.15 4.96 11.82
C GLU A 64 16.33 4.62 10.89
N VAL A 65 16.17 4.98 9.63
CA VAL A 65 17.24 4.81 8.63
C VAL A 65 18.06 6.09 8.52
N ASN A 66 19.30 5.94 8.05
CA ASN A 66 20.15 7.08 7.77
C ASN A 66 19.56 7.95 6.65
N SER A 67 19.56 9.28 6.81
CA SER A 67 19.03 10.24 5.84
C SER A 67 19.64 10.07 4.44
N GLN A 68 20.93 9.69 4.34
CA GLN A 68 21.56 9.45 3.06
C GLN A 68 20.99 8.17 2.40
N ALA A 69 20.80 7.10 3.17
CA ALA A 69 20.21 5.85 2.67
C ALA A 69 18.75 6.06 2.20
N ALA A 70 17.96 6.85 2.95
CA ALA A 70 16.61 7.23 2.57
C ALA A 70 16.59 8.03 1.26
N ARG A 71 17.52 8.99 1.12
CA ARG A 71 17.68 9.79 -0.11
C ARG A 71 18.05 8.94 -1.31
N ASP A 72 19.04 8.08 -1.17
CA ASP A 72 19.53 7.23 -2.25
C ASP A 72 18.43 6.29 -2.75
N GLU A 73 17.66 5.69 -1.82
CA GLU A 73 16.54 4.81 -2.14
C GLU A 73 15.42 5.57 -2.85
N THR A 74 14.99 6.74 -2.36
CA THR A 74 13.93 7.53 -2.96
C THR A 74 14.32 8.07 -4.34
N LEU A 75 15.57 8.44 -4.55
CA LEU A 75 16.09 8.83 -5.87
C LEU A 75 16.07 7.66 -6.85
N GLN A 76 16.46 6.46 -6.40
CA GLN A 76 16.45 5.26 -7.24
C GLN A 76 15.04 4.82 -7.63
N CYS A 77 14.06 5.04 -6.74
CA CYS A 77 12.67 4.62 -6.95
C CYS A 77 11.76 5.76 -7.48
N HIS A 78 12.33 6.88 -7.90
CA HIS A 78 11.61 8.02 -8.46
C HIS A 78 10.53 8.62 -7.53
N GLY A 79 10.85 8.84 -6.26
CA GLY A 79 10.04 9.64 -5.35
C GLY A 79 9.38 8.87 -4.21
N ALA A 80 8.06 8.65 -4.27
CA ALA A 80 7.27 8.14 -3.14
C ALA A 80 7.35 6.62 -2.89
N TYR A 81 8.27 5.94 -3.58
CA TYR A 81 8.40 4.49 -3.50
C TYR A 81 9.75 4.07 -2.91
N VAL A 82 9.79 2.87 -2.34
CA VAL A 82 10.99 2.17 -1.93
C VAL A 82 10.94 0.73 -2.42
N ARG A 83 12.10 0.10 -2.60
CA ARG A 83 12.16 -1.32 -3.02
C ARG A 83 11.71 -2.23 -1.88
N LEU A 84 10.96 -3.25 -2.25
CA LEU A 84 10.53 -4.28 -1.31
C LEU A 84 11.72 -4.97 -0.62
N SER A 85 12.79 -5.28 -1.37
CA SER A 85 14.01 -5.88 -0.83
C SER A 85 14.70 -4.97 0.18
N TRP A 86 14.79 -3.66 -0.10
CA TRP A 86 15.35 -2.69 0.84
C TRP A 86 14.57 -2.62 2.15
N LEU A 87 13.23 -2.68 2.06
CA LEU A 87 12.36 -2.70 3.24
C LEU A 87 12.53 -4.00 4.05
N GLN A 88 12.74 -5.13 3.37
CA GLN A 88 13.04 -6.41 4.03
C GLN A 88 14.40 -6.38 4.76
N ASP A 89 15.41 -5.78 4.16
CA ASP A 89 16.74 -5.63 4.80
C ASP A 89 16.62 -4.79 6.08
N ILE A 90 15.81 -3.71 6.06
CA ILE A 90 15.53 -2.91 7.25
C ILE A 90 14.84 -3.77 8.30
N TYR A 91 13.80 -4.50 7.94
CA TYR A 91 13.08 -5.38 8.86
C TYR A 91 14.01 -6.34 9.59
N TYR A 92 14.85 -7.07 8.85
CA TYR A 92 15.79 -8.02 9.47
C TYR A 92 16.81 -7.31 10.36
N SER A 93 17.41 -6.21 9.89
CA SER A 93 18.36 -5.42 10.67
C SER A 93 17.75 -4.91 11.99
N LYS A 94 16.49 -4.47 11.96
CA LYS A 94 15.79 -3.99 13.16
C LYS A 94 15.41 -5.12 14.11
N CYS A 95 15.05 -6.29 13.58
CA CYS A 95 14.87 -7.50 14.40
C CYS A 95 16.14 -7.89 15.14
N ASP A 96 17.28 -7.93 14.44
CA ASP A 96 18.58 -8.27 15.03
C ASP A 96 19.02 -7.27 16.11
N ALA A 97 18.66 -6.00 15.93
CA ALA A 97 18.91 -4.93 16.89
C ALA A 97 17.91 -4.91 18.06
N GLY A 98 16.87 -5.75 18.07
CA GLY A 98 15.80 -5.76 19.08
C GLY A 98 14.85 -4.56 19.01
N GLN A 99 14.85 -3.83 17.91
CA GLN A 99 14.00 -2.65 17.68
C GLN A 99 12.61 -3.06 17.13
N TRP A 100 11.83 -3.76 17.95
CA TRP A 100 10.59 -4.43 17.54
C TRP A 100 9.53 -3.50 16.98
N THR A 101 9.41 -2.27 17.48
CA THR A 101 8.45 -1.28 16.98
C THR A 101 8.75 -0.92 15.53
N VAL A 102 10.00 -0.60 15.24
CA VAL A 102 10.44 -0.22 13.89
C VAL A 102 10.35 -1.43 12.93
N ALA A 103 10.73 -2.61 13.41
CA ALA A 103 10.57 -3.83 12.65
C ALA A 103 9.10 -4.10 12.30
N ALA A 104 8.18 -3.90 13.25
CA ALA A 104 6.75 -4.04 13.01
C ALA A 104 6.22 -3.03 11.99
N GLN A 105 6.67 -1.77 12.03
CA GLN A 105 6.31 -0.75 11.05
C GLN A 105 6.78 -1.13 9.63
N ALA A 106 8.02 -1.59 9.49
CA ALA A 106 8.55 -2.08 8.21
C ALA A 106 7.75 -3.28 7.69
N TYR A 107 7.45 -4.25 8.56
CA TYR A 107 6.66 -5.42 8.21
C TYR A 107 5.23 -5.08 7.79
N LEU A 108 4.55 -4.19 8.53
CA LEU A 108 3.19 -3.77 8.22
C LEU A 108 3.13 -2.99 6.91
N LEU A 109 4.11 -2.14 6.63
CA LEU A 109 4.22 -1.45 5.34
C LEU A 109 4.36 -2.46 4.19
N HIS A 110 5.21 -3.47 4.36
CA HIS A 110 5.35 -4.57 3.40
C HIS A 110 4.01 -5.30 3.21
N LEU A 111 3.40 -5.76 4.29
CA LEU A 111 2.17 -6.54 4.28
C LEU A 111 1.03 -5.79 3.55
N VAL A 112 0.78 -4.55 3.96
CA VAL A 112 -0.30 -3.72 3.40
C VAL A 112 -0.07 -3.44 1.92
N SER A 113 1.17 -3.14 1.53
CA SER A 113 1.51 -2.86 0.14
C SER A 113 1.39 -4.08 -0.77
N CYS A 114 1.68 -5.28 -0.25
CA CYS A 114 1.58 -6.52 -1.03
C CYS A 114 0.17 -7.12 -1.06
N THR A 115 -0.70 -6.76 -0.10
CA THR A 115 -2.03 -7.35 0.03
C THR A 115 -3.15 -6.36 -0.32
N LEU A 116 -3.25 -5.25 0.40
CA LEU A 116 -4.37 -4.31 0.27
C LEU A 116 -4.16 -3.33 -0.89
N PHE A 117 -2.94 -2.89 -1.11
CA PHE A 117 -2.57 -1.90 -2.12
C PHE A 117 -1.60 -2.45 -3.16
N ALA A 118 -1.72 -3.73 -3.47
CA ALA A 118 -0.89 -4.37 -4.48
C ALA A 118 -1.01 -3.61 -5.81
N ASN A 119 0.12 -3.11 -6.29
CA ASN A 119 0.22 -2.43 -7.57
C ASN A 119 0.79 -3.36 -8.65
N LYS A 120 0.84 -2.90 -9.90
CA LYS A 120 1.42 -3.66 -11.00
C LYS A 120 2.93 -3.91 -10.85
N SER A 121 3.61 -3.10 -10.04
CA SER A 121 5.02 -3.29 -9.69
C SER A 121 5.10 -4.17 -8.45
N THR A 122 5.45 -5.42 -8.61
CA THR A 122 5.61 -6.38 -7.51
C THR A 122 6.83 -6.10 -6.64
N THR A 123 7.62 -5.09 -6.95
CA THR A 123 8.93 -4.83 -6.32
C THR A 123 9.02 -3.49 -5.60
N LEU A 124 8.01 -2.62 -5.76
CA LEU A 124 8.00 -1.27 -5.17
C LEU A 124 6.83 -1.11 -4.20
N VAL A 125 7.12 -0.45 -3.08
CA VAL A 125 6.19 -0.15 -1.97
C VAL A 125 6.01 1.35 -1.88
N HIS A 126 4.77 1.82 -1.77
CA HIS A 126 4.48 3.24 -1.60
C HIS A 126 4.62 3.67 -0.14
N VAL A 127 5.50 4.62 0.13
CA VAL A 127 5.84 5.07 1.50
C VAL A 127 4.69 5.76 2.21
N VAL A 128 3.71 6.32 1.49
CA VAL A 128 2.57 7.04 2.08
C VAL A 128 1.82 6.22 3.14
N PHE A 129 1.78 4.90 2.99
CA PHE A 129 1.12 4.03 3.96
C PHE A 129 1.86 3.92 5.28
N LEU A 130 3.13 4.30 5.33
CA LEU A 130 3.95 4.24 6.56
C LEU A 130 3.42 5.17 7.65
N ASP A 131 2.83 6.31 7.28
CA ASP A 131 2.28 7.26 8.26
C ASP A 131 1.13 6.65 9.10
N ALA A 132 0.36 5.72 8.52
CA ALA A 132 -0.68 5.00 9.25
C ALA A 132 -0.13 4.06 10.34
N PHE A 133 1.16 3.77 10.33
CA PHE A 133 1.85 2.93 11.31
C PHE A 133 2.67 3.74 12.32
N ARG A 134 2.57 5.07 12.32
CA ARG A 134 3.24 5.96 13.29
C ARG A 134 2.90 5.57 14.73
N ASP A 135 1.63 5.30 14.99
CA ASP A 135 1.15 4.75 16.25
C ASP A 135 0.53 3.37 16.02
N LEU A 136 1.27 2.32 16.37
CA LEU A 136 0.82 0.93 16.18
C LEU A 136 -0.45 0.59 16.97
N SER A 137 -0.72 1.30 18.07
CA SER A 137 -1.94 1.11 18.85
C SER A 137 -3.20 1.56 18.11
N GLN A 138 -3.06 2.54 17.21
CA GLN A 138 -4.15 3.09 16.41
C GLN A 138 -4.33 2.38 15.05
N THR A 139 -3.37 1.59 14.64
CA THR A 139 -3.40 0.90 13.32
C THR A 139 -4.66 0.07 13.10
N GLY A 140 -5.18 -0.58 14.16
CA GLY A 140 -6.42 -1.35 14.11
C GLY A 140 -7.69 -0.50 13.99
N SER A 141 -7.60 0.82 14.23
CA SER A 141 -8.73 1.74 14.16
C SER A 141 -8.95 2.34 12.77
N TYR A 142 -8.09 2.07 11.79
CA TYR A 142 -8.25 2.59 10.43
C TYR A 142 -9.15 1.72 9.55
N ALA A 143 -9.84 2.36 8.62
CA ALA A 143 -10.77 1.72 7.69
C ALA A 143 -10.04 1.02 6.53
N TRP A 144 -9.13 0.10 6.85
CA TRP A 144 -8.32 -0.63 5.85
C TRP A 144 -9.14 -1.29 4.74
N ARG A 145 -10.35 -1.77 5.07
CA ARG A 145 -11.26 -2.41 4.11
C ARG A 145 -11.78 -1.44 3.08
N ALA A 146 -12.22 -0.26 3.52
CA ALA A 146 -12.71 0.75 2.61
C ALA A 146 -11.58 1.23 1.70
N ALA A 147 -10.38 1.41 2.23
CA ALA A 147 -9.20 1.76 1.46
C ALA A 147 -8.82 0.67 0.46
N ALA A 148 -8.85 -0.60 0.87
CA ALA A 148 -8.60 -1.74 -0.02
C ALA A 148 -9.65 -1.83 -1.14
N LEU A 149 -10.94 -1.65 -0.83
CA LEU A 149 -12.01 -1.67 -1.82
C LEU A 149 -11.87 -0.53 -2.84
N ILE A 150 -11.54 0.68 -2.38
CA ILE A 150 -11.28 1.84 -3.26
C ILE A 150 -10.11 1.52 -4.19
N ASN A 151 -9.03 0.95 -3.66
CA ASN A 151 -7.88 0.54 -4.47
C ASN A 151 -8.24 -0.55 -5.49
N MET A 152 -8.98 -1.58 -5.08
CA MET A 152 -9.43 -2.68 -5.96
C MET A 152 -10.33 -2.19 -7.09
N ARG A 153 -11.19 -1.21 -6.85
CA ARG A 153 -12.07 -0.61 -7.85
C ARG A 153 -11.34 0.32 -8.83
N GLY A 154 -10.05 0.54 -8.64
CA GLY A 154 -9.23 1.35 -9.53
C GLY A 154 -9.43 2.85 -9.41
N ASN A 155 -10.08 3.32 -8.35
CA ASN A 155 -10.07 4.72 -7.97
C ASN A 155 -8.69 5.06 -7.40
N HIS A 156 -7.69 5.11 -8.27
CA HIS A 156 -6.31 5.45 -7.97
C HIS A 156 -6.17 6.95 -7.67
N VAL A 157 -6.60 7.39 -6.50
CA VAL A 157 -6.30 8.75 -6.04
C VAL A 157 -4.77 8.95 -5.95
N LEU A 158 -4.02 7.89 -5.72
CA LEU A 158 -2.55 7.93 -5.63
C LEU A 158 -1.82 7.65 -6.95
N ALA A 159 -2.47 7.05 -7.94
CA ALA A 159 -1.81 6.69 -9.20
C ALA A 159 -1.93 7.79 -10.29
N VAL A 160 -2.89 8.69 -10.17
CA VAL A 160 -3.14 9.72 -11.20
C VAL A 160 -2.08 10.82 -11.15
N GLU A 161 -1.61 11.22 -9.98
CA GLU A 161 -0.62 12.30 -9.86
C GLU A 161 0.80 11.92 -10.29
N SER A 162 1.11 10.62 -10.33
CA SER A 162 2.43 10.15 -10.79
C SER A 162 2.54 10.15 -12.32
N MET A 163 1.42 10.09 -13.05
CA MET A 163 1.42 10.07 -14.51
C MET A 163 1.39 11.48 -15.13
N GLU A 164 0.89 12.48 -14.44
CA GLU A 164 0.81 13.86 -14.98
C GLU A 164 2.13 14.64 -14.93
N ARG A 165 3.16 14.13 -14.28
CA ARG A 165 4.49 14.78 -14.20
C ARG A 165 5.51 14.33 -15.25
N HIS A 166 5.08 13.56 -16.23
CA HIS A 166 5.97 13.04 -17.28
C HIS A 166 5.54 13.45 -18.70
N TYR A 167 4.79 14.57 -18.80
CA TYR A 167 4.58 15.26 -20.08
C TYR A 167 4.95 16.72 -19.97
#